data_7c34c837ef45ec38cfd60f304032481c
#
_entry.id   7c34c837ef45ec38cfd60f304032481c
#
_cell.length_a   1.000
_cell.length_b   1.000
_cell.length_c   1.000
_cell.angle_alpha   90.00
_cell.angle_beta   90.00
_cell.angle_gamma   90.00
#
_symmetry.space_group_name_H-M   'P 1'
#
loop_
_entity.id
_entity.type
_entity.pdbx_description
1 polymer ?
#
loop_
_entity_poly.entity_id
_entity_poly.type
_entity_poly.pdbx_seq_one_letter_code
_entity_poly.pdbx_strand_id
1 'polypeptide(L)'
;MEDWKYAETDPAQRLSRVHTFTVKKKQPDREIEFTITVHEYVSPPAAGMRFLAEADKQTNQDLAPYTPTGWGNDLLSALSDCIQAIEKFPYQGE
;
A
#
# COMPACT_ATOMS: atom_id res chain seq x y z
N MET A 1 16.37 -18.52 4.91
CA MET A 1 16.12 -17.73 6.13
C MET A 1 16.39 -16.26 5.85
N GLU A 2 15.52 -15.41 6.36
CA GLU A 2 15.63 -13.98 6.06
C GLU A 2 16.29 -13.26 7.21
N ASP A 3 17.57 -13.14 7.13
CA ASP A 3 18.35 -12.57 8.24
C ASP A 3 18.47 -11.05 8.17
N TRP A 4 17.92 -10.40 7.12
CA TRP A 4 17.91 -8.94 7.03
C TRP A 4 17.16 -8.32 8.21
N LYS A 5 16.27 -9.07 8.84
CA LYS A 5 15.48 -8.59 9.97
C LYS A 5 16.34 -8.26 11.19
N TYR A 6 17.51 -8.90 11.29
CA TYR A 6 18.41 -8.66 12.40
C TYR A 6 19.14 -7.33 12.31
N ALA A 7 19.02 -6.64 11.19
CA ALA A 7 19.62 -5.32 11.04
C ALA A 7 18.92 -4.26 11.88
N GLU A 8 17.65 -4.50 12.26
CA GLU A 8 16.93 -3.56 13.10
C GLU A 8 17.42 -3.71 14.53
N THR A 9 18.03 -2.66 15.05
CA THR A 9 18.56 -2.66 16.43
C THR A 9 17.62 -1.94 17.40
N ASP A 10 16.64 -1.19 16.88
CA ASP A 10 15.69 -0.43 17.68
C ASP A 10 14.35 -0.45 16.94
N PRO A 11 13.25 -0.88 17.57
CA PRO A 11 11.95 -0.91 16.89
C PRO A 11 11.52 0.45 16.34
N ALA A 12 12.01 1.56 16.90
CA ALA A 12 11.69 2.88 16.40
C ALA A 12 12.24 3.14 15.00
N GLN A 13 13.21 2.34 14.56
CA GLN A 13 13.77 2.48 13.21
C GLN A 13 12.78 2.02 12.14
N ARG A 14 11.84 1.17 12.50
CA ARG A 14 10.81 0.68 11.58
C ARG A 14 11.39 0.08 10.30
N LEU A 15 12.38 -0.79 10.45
CA LEU A 15 12.96 -1.47 9.30
C LEU A 15 11.88 -2.24 8.56
N SER A 16 11.83 -2.08 7.25
CA SER A 16 10.87 -2.80 6.43
C SER A 16 11.50 -3.23 5.12
N ARG A 17 10.98 -4.32 4.58
CA ARG A 17 11.31 -4.74 3.22
C ARG A 17 10.19 -4.23 2.32
N VAL A 18 10.57 -3.69 1.16
CA VAL A 18 9.60 -3.09 0.26
C VAL A 18 9.34 -4.02 -0.92
N HIS A 19 8.05 -4.23 -1.20
CA HIS A 19 7.58 -4.94 -2.38
C HIS A 19 6.85 -3.94 -3.25
N THR A 20 7.09 -3.98 -4.56
CA THR A 20 6.47 -3.02 -5.48
C THR A 20 5.62 -3.76 -6.50
N PHE A 21 4.39 -3.29 -6.68
CA PHE A 21 3.43 -3.86 -7.61
C PHE A 21 2.81 -2.76 -8.44
N THR A 22 2.31 -3.11 -9.61
CA THR A 22 1.54 -2.18 -10.43
C THR A 22 0.16 -2.77 -10.70
N VAL A 23 -0.83 -1.90 -10.79
CA VAL A 23 -2.18 -2.30 -11.16
C VAL A 23 -2.76 -1.21 -12.05
N LYS A 24 -3.50 -1.63 -13.07
CA LYS A 24 -4.13 -0.69 -14.00
C LYS A 24 -5.61 -0.62 -13.70
N LYS A 25 -6.09 0.63 -13.59
CA LYS A 25 -7.49 0.90 -13.39
C LYS A 25 -8.09 1.43 -14.68
N LYS A 26 -9.10 0.75 -15.18
CA LYS A 26 -9.80 1.19 -16.38
C LYS A 26 -10.93 2.11 -16.02
N GLN A 27 -10.92 3.28 -16.65
CA GLN A 27 -12.02 4.22 -16.55
C GLN A 27 -12.56 4.50 -17.96
N PRO A 28 -13.76 5.06 -18.08
CA PRO A 28 -14.38 5.21 -19.42
C PRO A 28 -13.52 6.00 -20.40
N ASP A 29 -12.76 6.97 -19.93
CA ASP A 29 -11.98 7.85 -20.80
C ASP A 29 -10.50 7.51 -20.86
N ARG A 30 -10.02 6.61 -19.99
CA ARG A 30 -8.59 6.33 -19.94
C ARG A 30 -8.28 5.14 -19.03
N GLU A 31 -7.02 4.76 -19.06
CA GLU A 31 -6.49 3.71 -18.20
C GLU A 31 -5.38 4.32 -17.36
N ILE A 32 -5.43 4.11 -16.05
CA ILE A 32 -4.46 4.69 -15.12
C ILE A 32 -3.66 3.56 -14.46
N GLU A 33 -2.35 3.69 -14.46
CA GLU A 33 -1.50 2.72 -13.78
C GLU A 33 -1.14 3.26 -12.40
N PHE A 34 -1.42 2.45 -11.37
CA PHE A 34 -1.04 2.74 -10.00
C PHE A 34 0.15 1.87 -9.63
N THR A 35 1.13 2.45 -8.97
CA THR A 35 2.23 1.70 -8.38
C THR A 35 1.96 1.59 -6.89
N ILE A 36 1.94 0.36 -6.39
CA ILE A 36 1.66 0.07 -4.99
C ILE A 36 2.95 -0.36 -4.32
N THR A 37 3.33 0.35 -3.27
CA THR A 37 4.48 0.00 -2.45
C THR A 37 3.98 -0.65 -1.18
N VAL A 38 4.44 -1.88 -0.90
CA VAL A 38 4.04 -2.60 0.29
C VAL A 38 5.25 -2.71 1.21
N HIS A 39 5.10 -2.20 2.42
CA HIS A 39 6.12 -2.27 3.47
C HIS A 39 5.85 -3.49 4.34
N GLU A 40 6.85 -4.34 4.47
CA GLU A 40 6.79 -5.48 5.39
C GLU A 40 7.65 -5.13 6.60
N TYR A 41 7.01 -4.80 7.72
CA TYR A 41 7.71 -4.33 8.91
C TYR A 41 8.26 -5.48 9.75
N VAL A 42 9.48 -5.30 10.25
CA VAL A 42 10.03 -6.20 11.26
C VAL A 42 9.28 -6.02 12.57
N SER A 43 9.11 -4.74 12.96
CA SER A 43 8.38 -4.39 14.19
C SER A 43 7.16 -3.58 13.80
N PRO A 44 5.98 -4.21 13.72
CA PRO A 44 4.78 -3.49 13.26
C PRO A 44 4.40 -2.35 14.19
N PRO A 45 3.84 -1.26 13.64
CA PRO A 45 3.41 -0.15 14.48
C PRO A 45 2.22 -0.50 15.37
N ALA A 46 1.44 -1.51 14.99
CA ALA A 46 0.29 -1.95 15.78
C ALA A 46 -0.07 -3.37 15.36
N ALA A 47 -0.88 -4.04 16.18
CA ALA A 47 -1.38 -5.35 15.85
C ALA A 47 -2.19 -5.28 14.55
N GLY A 48 -1.98 -6.26 13.66
CA GLY A 48 -2.68 -6.29 12.39
C GLY A 48 -2.06 -5.42 11.31
N MET A 49 -0.93 -4.78 11.60
CA MET A 49 -0.30 -3.83 10.69
C MET A 49 1.10 -4.23 10.28
N ARG A 50 1.33 -5.51 10.11
CA ARG A 50 2.64 -5.99 9.70
C ARG A 50 2.98 -5.56 8.27
N PHE A 51 1.97 -5.46 7.42
CA PHE A 51 2.14 -5.02 6.03
C PHE A 51 1.31 -3.77 5.81
N LEU A 52 1.92 -2.77 5.17
CA LEU A 52 1.25 -1.55 4.76
C LEU A 52 1.41 -1.38 3.26
N ALA A 53 0.30 -1.28 2.54
CA ALA A 53 0.31 -1.01 1.10
C ALA A 53 -0.15 0.42 0.86
N GLU A 54 0.55 1.14 -0.03
CA GLU A 54 0.22 2.51 -0.37
C GLU A 54 0.34 2.69 -1.89
N ALA A 55 -0.66 3.34 -2.48
CA ALA A 55 -0.60 3.69 -3.89
C ALA A 55 0.19 4.99 -4.09
N ASP A 56 0.67 5.20 -5.32
CA ASP A 56 1.44 6.38 -5.65
C ASP A 56 0.58 7.56 -6.10
N LYS A 57 -0.72 7.35 -6.32
CA LYS A 57 -1.63 8.37 -6.80
C LYS A 57 -2.84 8.45 -5.90
N GLN A 58 -3.44 9.63 -5.85
CA GLN A 58 -4.64 9.84 -5.04
C GLN A 58 -5.88 9.67 -5.89
N THR A 59 -6.91 9.11 -5.29
CA THR A 59 -8.24 9.04 -5.89
C THR A 59 -9.13 10.05 -5.17
N ASN A 60 -10.26 10.38 -5.79
CA ASN A 60 -11.20 11.30 -5.17
C ASN A 60 -12.25 10.53 -4.40
N GLN A 61 -12.38 10.89 -3.13
CA GLN A 61 -13.43 10.38 -2.27
C GLN A 61 -14.40 11.54 -2.04
N ASP A 62 -15.36 11.69 -2.94
CA ASP A 62 -16.35 12.78 -2.89
C ASP A 62 -15.68 14.15 -2.88
N LEU A 63 -15.40 14.69 -1.71
CA LEU A 63 -14.93 16.06 -1.58
C LEU A 63 -13.45 16.19 -1.28
N ALA A 64 -12.72 15.09 -1.12
CA ALA A 64 -11.33 15.17 -0.71
C ALA A 64 -10.48 14.13 -1.43
N PRO A 65 -9.21 14.47 -1.71
CA PRO A 65 -8.28 13.47 -2.23
C PRO A 65 -8.07 12.35 -1.21
N TYR A 66 -7.85 11.16 -1.70
CA TYR A 66 -7.65 9.99 -0.86
C TYR A 66 -6.52 9.14 -1.45
N THR A 67 -5.54 8.79 -0.64
CA THR A 67 -4.47 7.91 -1.06
C THR A 67 -4.86 6.48 -0.70
N PRO A 68 -5.09 5.61 -1.70
CA PRO A 68 -5.45 4.23 -1.41
C PRO A 68 -4.38 3.54 -0.57
N THR A 69 -4.80 2.93 0.53
CA THR A 69 -3.92 2.19 1.42
C THR A 69 -4.56 0.89 1.83
N GLY A 70 -3.75 -0.01 2.34
CA GLY A 70 -4.24 -1.26 2.89
C GLY A 70 -3.30 -1.76 3.97
N TRP A 71 -3.87 -2.44 4.96
CA TRP A 71 -3.12 -3.00 6.08
C TRP A 71 -3.46 -4.47 6.22
N GLY A 72 -2.55 -5.24 6.76
CA GLY A 72 -2.82 -6.63 7.05
C GLY A 72 -1.64 -7.31 7.71
N ASN A 73 -1.86 -8.56 8.13
CA ASN A 73 -0.81 -9.39 8.71
C ASN A 73 -0.08 -10.20 7.66
N ASP A 74 -0.52 -10.14 6.42
CA ASP A 74 0.18 -10.79 5.31
C ASP A 74 0.11 -9.88 4.07
N LEU A 75 0.96 -10.20 3.11
CA LEU A 75 1.10 -9.39 1.90
C LEU A 75 -0.22 -9.34 1.12
N LEU A 76 -0.88 -10.48 1.00
CA LEU A 76 -2.11 -10.55 0.21
C LEU A 76 -3.20 -9.64 0.79
N SER A 77 -3.37 -9.65 2.11
CA SER A 77 -4.40 -8.83 2.76
C SER A 77 -4.15 -7.34 2.53
N ALA A 78 -2.92 -6.88 2.75
CA ALA A 78 -2.59 -5.47 2.59
C ALA A 78 -2.74 -5.05 1.14
N LEU A 79 -2.23 -5.86 0.21
CA LEU A 79 -2.30 -5.55 -1.21
C LEU A 79 -3.74 -5.53 -1.71
N SER A 80 -4.55 -6.51 -1.30
CA SER A 80 -5.95 -6.58 -1.71
C SER A 80 -6.74 -5.39 -1.20
N ASP A 81 -6.51 -4.99 0.05
CA ASP A 81 -7.17 -3.82 0.61
C ASP A 81 -6.85 -2.56 -0.19
N CYS A 82 -5.58 -2.40 -0.56
CA CYS A 82 -5.16 -1.24 -1.33
C CYS A 82 -5.80 -1.23 -2.72
N ILE A 83 -5.83 -2.39 -3.39
CA ILE A 83 -6.45 -2.50 -4.71
C ILE A 83 -7.94 -2.20 -4.64
N GLN A 84 -8.62 -2.71 -3.62
CA GLN A 84 -10.04 -2.41 -3.45
C GLN A 84 -10.28 -0.93 -3.24
N ALA A 85 -9.39 -0.26 -2.50
CA ALA A 85 -9.50 1.18 -2.31
C ALA A 85 -9.31 1.94 -3.62
N ILE A 86 -8.39 1.47 -4.48
CA ILE A 86 -8.17 2.06 -5.79
C ILE A 86 -9.43 1.95 -6.65
N GLU A 87 -10.09 0.78 -6.63
CA GLU A 87 -11.28 0.55 -7.44
C GLU A 87 -12.50 1.30 -6.91
N LYS A 88 -12.51 1.63 -5.64
CA LYS A 88 -13.70 2.20 -5.01
C LYS A 88 -13.95 3.65 -5.41
N PHE A 89 -12.91 4.42 -5.65
CA PHE A 89 -13.05 5.83 -5.97
C PHE A 89 -12.38 6.15 -7.30
N PRO A 90 -12.94 7.10 -8.08
CA PRO A 90 -12.35 7.44 -9.37
C PRO A 90 -11.07 8.25 -9.22
N TYR A 91 -10.18 8.08 -10.19
CA TYR A 91 -8.99 8.91 -10.29
C TYR A 91 -9.33 10.11 -11.18
N GLN A 92 -9.16 11.32 -10.66
CA GLN A 92 -9.48 12.54 -11.37
C GLN A 92 -8.25 13.43 -11.59
N GLY A 93 -7.06 12.90 -11.35
CA GLY A 93 -5.84 13.65 -11.57
C GLY A 93 -5.48 13.75 -13.04
N GLU A 94 -4.36 14.40 -13.29
CA GLU A 94 -3.85 14.67 -14.64
C GLU A 94 -3.44 13.42 -15.37
#